data_617a7ccb8da97c9b0df0073b104f759b
#
_entry.id   617a7ccb8da97c9b0df0073b104f759b
#
_cell.length_a   1.000
_cell.length_b   1.000
_cell.length_c   1.000
_cell.angle_alpha   90.00
_cell.angle_beta   90.00
_cell.angle_gamma   90.00
#
_symmetry.space_group_name_H-M   'P 1'
#
loop_
_entity.id
_entity.type
_entity.pdbx_description
1 polymer ?
#
loop_
_entity_poly.entity_id
_entity_poly.type
_entity_poly.pdbx_seq_one_letter_code
_entity_poly.pdbx_strand_id
1 'polypeptide(L)'
;STQALNDRFFSLIMFIHIGVPLLLLGGTWVHVQRISMARFYPPRSLIWGSLGMLVALALAFPAESLNPADTSFNAAQLSLDWFFMFIHPLAQALSDQTVWLMVSGVGLALAMLPLLTKFMRTAVSQPAQVHLAHCNGCGRCAADCPFTAVMMTQRSDASPHKFQAWVNPNLCTACGICVGACPSSTPFRRIEDIVSGIDMPDLTVAMLRNQLKHELAALTGLHQIVLFSCRQAANLSCFADHSTAVIPLHCAAMLPPSFIDYALRLGAAGVILAGCKEGACEFRLGDQWVRQRMAGLREPQLRARVPRERLRVLWPGRDHLVIQKAAADLRRSANLTALQTPHD
;
A
#
# COMPACT_ATOMS: atom_id res chain seq x y z
N SER A 1 10.07 38.83 -43.77
CA SER A 1 11.10 39.12 -42.76
C SER A 1 11.69 37.81 -42.19
N THR A 2 12.52 37.17 -42.98
CA THR A 2 13.20 35.91 -42.63
C THR A 2 14.47 36.11 -41.77
N GLN A 3 14.82 37.35 -41.42
CA GLN A 3 16.01 37.70 -40.64
C GLN A 3 15.87 37.48 -39.10
N ALA A 4 14.70 37.15 -38.60
CA ALA A 4 14.51 36.90 -37.18
C ALA A 4 14.85 35.47 -36.72
N LEU A 5 14.99 34.52 -37.65
CA LEU A 5 15.33 33.12 -37.39
C LEU A 5 16.83 32.94 -37.57
N ASN A 6 17.62 33.29 -36.55
CA ASN A 6 19.05 33.00 -36.52
C ASN A 6 19.35 31.76 -35.70
N ASP A 7 20.57 31.23 -35.80
CA ASP A 7 21.04 30.04 -35.05
C ASP A 7 20.83 30.15 -33.54
N ARG A 8 20.91 31.35 -33.00
CA ARG A 8 20.68 31.58 -31.54
C ARG A 8 19.22 31.38 -31.15
N PHE A 9 18.29 31.82 -32.00
CA PHE A 9 16.86 31.61 -31.74
C PHE A 9 16.50 30.14 -31.86
N PHE A 10 17.05 29.44 -32.87
CA PHE A 10 16.85 28.00 -33.01
C PHE A 10 17.43 27.21 -31.84
N SER A 11 18.64 27.53 -31.41
CA SER A 11 19.28 26.94 -30.24
C SER A 11 18.50 27.18 -28.94
N LEU A 12 17.93 28.39 -28.79
CA LEU A 12 17.08 28.72 -27.66
C LEU A 12 15.80 27.85 -27.61
N ILE A 13 15.13 27.72 -28.77
CA ILE A 13 13.92 26.88 -28.87
C ILE A 13 14.25 25.42 -28.57
N MET A 14 15.35 24.89 -29.12
CA MET A 14 15.78 23.52 -28.84
C MET A 14 16.14 23.32 -27.38
N PHE A 15 16.81 24.28 -26.76
CA PHE A 15 17.12 24.24 -25.33
C PHE A 15 15.84 24.21 -24.47
N ILE A 16 14.86 25.06 -24.79
CA ILE A 16 13.57 25.08 -24.08
C ILE A 16 12.82 23.77 -24.32
N HIS A 17 12.80 23.26 -25.55
CA HIS A 17 12.10 22.03 -25.92
C HIS A 17 12.66 20.79 -25.19
N ILE A 18 13.94 20.75 -24.92
CA ILE A 18 14.60 19.70 -24.16
C ILE A 18 14.51 19.98 -22.65
N GLY A 19 14.81 21.21 -22.23
CA GLY A 19 14.93 21.58 -20.82
C GLY A 19 13.60 21.55 -20.07
N VAL A 20 12.50 22.03 -20.68
CA VAL A 20 11.19 22.05 -20.02
C VAL A 20 10.65 20.65 -19.76
N PRO A 21 10.64 19.69 -20.72
CA PRO A 21 10.24 18.31 -20.45
C PRO A 21 11.10 17.62 -19.38
N LEU A 22 12.41 17.81 -19.38
CA LEU A 22 13.30 17.24 -18.37
C LEU A 22 13.02 17.81 -16.97
N LEU A 23 12.77 19.12 -16.87
CA LEU A 23 12.41 19.75 -15.61
C LEU A 23 11.05 19.24 -15.08
N LEU A 24 10.07 19.11 -15.98
CA LEU A 24 8.77 18.54 -15.65
C LEU A 24 8.89 17.08 -15.21
N LEU A 25 9.70 16.27 -15.89
CA LEU A 25 9.97 14.89 -15.54
C LEU A 25 10.61 14.79 -14.15
N GLY A 26 11.64 15.62 -13.87
CA GLY A 26 12.28 15.71 -12.58
C GLY A 26 11.32 16.16 -11.48
N GLY A 27 10.51 17.19 -11.74
CA GLY A 27 9.48 17.67 -10.83
C GLY A 27 8.41 16.63 -10.53
N THR A 28 7.94 15.92 -11.56
CA THR A 28 6.99 14.81 -11.42
C THR A 28 7.60 13.68 -10.59
N TRP A 29 8.85 13.33 -10.83
CA TRP A 29 9.55 12.30 -10.07
C TRP A 29 9.62 12.65 -8.59
N VAL A 30 10.03 13.89 -8.24
CA VAL A 30 10.05 14.38 -6.85
C VAL A 30 8.65 14.38 -6.25
N HIS A 31 7.63 14.81 -6.99
CA HIS A 31 6.24 14.82 -6.54
C HIS A 31 5.75 13.41 -6.21
N VAL A 32 5.98 12.45 -7.09
CA VAL A 32 5.59 11.04 -6.91
C VAL A 32 6.26 10.43 -5.68
N GLN A 33 7.54 10.76 -5.40
CA GLN A 33 8.23 10.31 -4.20
C GLN A 33 7.61 10.82 -2.89
N ARG A 34 6.92 11.97 -2.94
CA ARG A 34 6.27 12.61 -1.78
C ARG A 34 4.80 12.25 -1.60
N ILE A 35 4.20 11.56 -2.57
CA ILE A 35 2.82 11.09 -2.45
C ILE A 35 2.71 10.11 -1.30
N SER A 36 1.65 10.25 -0.48
CA SER A 36 1.37 9.38 0.67
C SER A 36 0.91 7.96 0.29
N MET A 37 0.95 7.60 -0.98
CA MET A 37 0.64 6.24 -1.45
C MET A 37 1.90 5.37 -1.48
N ALA A 38 1.78 4.14 -1.02
CA ALA A 38 2.90 3.20 -0.96
C ALA A 38 3.30 2.67 -2.33
N ARG A 39 2.33 2.43 -3.20
CA ARG A 39 2.53 1.88 -4.54
C ARG A 39 2.39 2.97 -5.58
N PHE A 40 3.49 3.55 -6.01
CA PHE A 40 3.53 4.47 -7.16
C PHE A 40 4.32 3.90 -8.34
N TYR A 41 5.13 2.86 -8.13
CA TYR A 41 5.77 2.15 -9.22
C TYR A 41 4.83 1.10 -9.83
N PRO A 42 4.77 0.98 -11.16
CA PRO A 42 4.05 -0.10 -11.80
C PRO A 42 4.67 -1.47 -11.49
N PRO A 43 3.93 -2.57 -11.68
CA PRO A 43 4.49 -3.92 -11.50
C PRO A 43 5.76 -4.11 -12.34
N ARG A 44 6.75 -4.79 -11.80
CA ARG A 44 8.03 -5.03 -12.50
C ARG A 44 7.85 -5.67 -13.87
N SER A 45 6.88 -6.59 -14.02
CA SER A 45 6.55 -7.21 -15.31
C SER A 45 6.12 -6.19 -16.35
N LEU A 46 5.36 -5.16 -15.95
CA LEU A 46 4.93 -4.08 -16.85
C LEU A 46 6.12 -3.18 -17.23
N ILE A 47 6.99 -2.84 -16.26
CA ILE A 47 8.18 -2.03 -16.52
C ILE A 47 9.09 -2.72 -17.54
N TRP A 48 9.45 -3.98 -17.29
CA TRP A 48 10.33 -4.73 -18.18
C TRP A 48 9.68 -5.06 -19.53
N GLY A 49 8.38 -5.33 -19.53
CA GLY A 49 7.63 -5.55 -20.79
C GLY A 49 7.59 -4.30 -21.65
N SER A 50 7.27 -3.14 -21.06
CA SER A 50 7.27 -1.86 -21.79
C SER A 50 8.65 -1.47 -22.30
N LEU A 51 9.68 -1.62 -21.44
CA LEU A 51 11.06 -1.33 -21.84
C LEU A 51 11.52 -2.26 -22.97
N GLY A 52 11.26 -3.55 -22.86
CA GLY A 52 11.60 -4.54 -23.90
C GLY A 52 10.88 -4.25 -25.21
N MET A 53 9.60 -3.87 -25.16
CA MET A 53 8.85 -3.47 -26.35
C MET A 53 9.44 -2.21 -26.99
N LEU A 54 9.79 -1.18 -26.21
CA LEU A 54 10.40 0.04 -26.72
C LEU A 54 11.76 -0.23 -27.37
N VAL A 55 12.60 -1.08 -26.76
CA VAL A 55 13.88 -1.49 -27.34
C VAL A 55 13.67 -2.26 -28.63
N ALA A 56 12.73 -3.20 -28.68
CA ALA A 56 12.42 -3.96 -29.88
C ALA A 56 11.93 -3.06 -31.02
N LEU A 57 11.06 -2.09 -30.72
CA LEU A 57 10.60 -1.10 -31.70
C LEU A 57 11.73 -0.20 -32.19
N ALA A 58 12.61 0.27 -31.29
CA ALA A 58 13.76 1.10 -31.67
C ALA A 58 14.77 0.35 -32.55
N LEU A 59 14.91 -0.96 -32.37
CA LEU A 59 15.75 -1.81 -33.22
C LEU A 59 15.09 -2.12 -34.58
N ALA A 60 13.76 -2.33 -34.59
CA ALA A 60 13.01 -2.64 -35.80
C ALA A 60 12.81 -1.39 -36.70
N PHE A 61 12.67 -0.23 -36.07
CA PHE A 61 12.44 1.04 -36.71
C PHE A 61 13.42 2.09 -36.15
N PRO A 62 14.72 2.00 -36.49
CA PRO A 62 15.71 2.93 -35.98
C PRO A 62 15.42 4.35 -36.47
N ALA A 63 15.62 5.32 -35.57
CA ALA A 63 15.51 6.74 -35.98
C ALA A 63 16.65 7.09 -36.91
N GLU A 64 16.31 7.63 -38.07
CA GLU A 64 17.28 8.11 -39.08
C GLU A 64 17.62 9.59 -38.81
N SER A 65 18.90 9.91 -38.88
CA SER A 65 19.34 11.30 -38.80
C SER A 65 19.05 11.99 -40.17
N LEU A 66 18.24 13.03 -40.12
CA LEU A 66 17.99 13.87 -41.28
C LEU A 66 19.19 14.80 -41.55
N ASN A 67 19.19 15.45 -42.73
CA ASN A 67 20.18 16.44 -43.08
C ASN A 67 20.24 17.59 -42.04
N PRO A 68 21.37 18.34 -41.99
CA PRO A 68 21.47 19.52 -41.14
C PRO A 68 20.30 20.48 -41.37
N ALA A 69 19.82 21.12 -40.34
CA ALA A 69 18.71 22.06 -40.42
C ALA A 69 19.06 23.21 -41.36
N ASP A 70 18.30 23.34 -42.44
CA ASP A 70 18.40 24.44 -43.41
C ASP A 70 17.04 25.15 -43.46
N THR A 71 17.01 26.37 -42.95
CA THR A 71 15.79 27.20 -42.90
C THR A 71 15.37 27.73 -44.27
N SER A 72 16.23 27.63 -45.30
CA SER A 72 15.92 27.98 -46.69
C SER A 72 15.25 26.84 -47.46
N PHE A 73 15.29 25.63 -46.90
CA PHE A 73 14.73 24.43 -47.57
C PHE A 73 13.31 24.18 -47.12
N ASN A 74 12.36 24.20 -48.06
CA ASN A 74 11.00 23.71 -47.82
C ASN A 74 10.93 22.24 -48.21
N ALA A 75 10.83 21.37 -47.20
CA ALA A 75 10.64 19.95 -47.45
C ALA A 75 9.28 19.71 -48.12
N ALA A 76 9.31 19.21 -49.38
CA ALA A 76 8.10 18.87 -50.12
C ALA A 76 7.38 17.63 -49.57
N GLN A 77 8.12 16.76 -48.90
CA GLN A 77 7.60 15.56 -48.25
C GLN A 77 8.26 15.40 -46.88
N LEU A 78 7.43 15.23 -45.84
CA LEU A 78 7.85 14.92 -44.49
C LEU A 78 7.34 13.52 -44.13
N SER A 79 8.21 12.65 -43.69
CA SER A 79 7.78 11.41 -43.05
C SER A 79 7.20 11.76 -41.67
N LEU A 80 5.90 11.58 -41.50
CA LEU A 80 5.22 11.88 -40.25
C LEU A 80 5.46 10.75 -39.26
N ASP A 81 5.89 11.08 -38.04
CA ASP A 81 5.85 10.17 -36.91
C ASP A 81 4.39 9.87 -36.60
N TRP A 82 3.99 8.61 -36.78
CA TRP A 82 2.61 8.16 -36.56
C TRP A 82 2.18 8.29 -35.10
N PHE A 83 3.14 8.28 -34.16
CA PHE A 83 2.84 8.32 -32.72
C PHE A 83 2.53 9.74 -32.22
N PHE A 84 3.41 10.71 -32.53
CA PHE A 84 3.23 12.09 -32.09
C PHE A 84 2.40 12.93 -33.06
N MET A 85 2.43 12.60 -34.34
CA MET A 85 1.83 13.42 -35.37
C MET A 85 0.62 12.77 -36.05
N PHE A 86 0.04 11.71 -35.45
CA PHE A 86 -1.12 10.96 -35.99
C PHE A 86 -2.35 11.85 -36.25
N ILE A 87 -2.43 13.00 -35.55
CA ILE A 87 -3.54 13.94 -35.73
C ILE A 87 -3.50 14.65 -37.11
N HIS A 88 -2.32 14.78 -37.73
CA HIS A 88 -2.19 15.45 -39.02
C HIS A 88 -2.89 14.71 -40.18
N PRO A 89 -2.63 13.39 -40.41
CA PRO A 89 -3.40 12.66 -41.42
C PRO A 89 -4.89 12.61 -41.10
N LEU A 90 -5.25 12.58 -39.80
CA LEU A 90 -6.64 12.65 -39.39
C LEU A 90 -7.29 13.99 -39.74
N ALA A 91 -6.57 15.10 -39.52
CA ALA A 91 -7.04 16.45 -39.92
C ALA A 91 -7.14 16.63 -41.42
N GLN A 92 -6.33 15.92 -42.22
CA GLN A 92 -6.44 15.93 -43.68
C GLN A 92 -7.61 15.08 -44.20
N ALA A 93 -7.92 13.97 -43.51
CA ALA A 93 -8.99 13.04 -43.90
C ALA A 93 -10.39 13.50 -43.45
N LEU A 94 -10.47 14.26 -42.39
CA LEU A 94 -11.71 14.73 -41.77
C LEU A 94 -11.88 16.24 -41.94
N SER A 95 -13.10 16.74 -41.83
CA SER A 95 -13.32 18.18 -41.75
C SER A 95 -12.81 18.76 -40.41
N ASP A 96 -12.39 20.01 -40.42
CA ASP A 96 -11.90 20.76 -39.27
C ASP A 96 -12.90 20.69 -38.08
N GLN A 97 -14.19 20.80 -38.39
CA GLN A 97 -15.25 20.70 -37.40
C GLN A 97 -15.25 19.33 -36.71
N THR A 98 -15.08 18.24 -37.45
CA THR A 98 -15.05 16.88 -36.93
C THR A 98 -13.83 16.66 -36.01
N VAL A 99 -12.66 17.17 -36.43
CA VAL A 99 -11.44 17.09 -35.60
C VAL A 99 -11.61 17.86 -34.31
N TRP A 100 -12.16 19.08 -34.37
CA TRP A 100 -12.42 19.85 -33.15
C TRP A 100 -13.46 19.20 -32.23
N LEU A 101 -14.50 18.58 -32.78
CA LEU A 101 -15.48 17.81 -31.97
C LEU A 101 -14.82 16.60 -31.29
N MET A 102 -13.95 15.87 -31.98
CA MET A 102 -13.24 14.73 -31.40
C MET A 102 -12.30 15.18 -30.29
N VAL A 103 -11.48 16.20 -30.50
CA VAL A 103 -10.54 16.72 -29.50
C VAL A 103 -11.30 17.26 -28.29
N SER A 104 -12.36 18.03 -28.53
CA SER A 104 -13.20 18.56 -27.45
C SER A 104 -13.94 17.45 -26.68
N GLY A 105 -14.43 16.43 -27.40
CA GLY A 105 -15.07 15.26 -26.79
C GLY A 105 -14.13 14.46 -25.90
N VAL A 106 -12.92 14.18 -26.37
CA VAL A 106 -11.89 13.51 -25.59
C VAL A 106 -11.48 14.38 -24.38
N GLY A 107 -11.27 15.68 -24.60
CA GLY A 107 -10.94 16.62 -23.53
C GLY A 107 -12.03 16.67 -22.44
N LEU A 108 -13.30 16.72 -22.85
CA LEU A 108 -14.44 16.69 -21.93
C LEU A 108 -14.52 15.36 -21.18
N ALA A 109 -14.35 14.23 -21.87
CA ALA A 109 -14.33 12.91 -21.24
C ALA A 109 -13.24 12.80 -20.18
N LEU A 110 -12.03 13.27 -20.49
CA LEU A 110 -10.92 13.32 -19.54
C LEU A 110 -11.21 14.24 -18.33
N ALA A 111 -11.81 15.41 -18.59
CA ALA A 111 -12.23 16.35 -17.54
C ALA A 111 -13.33 15.77 -16.64
N MET A 112 -14.19 14.90 -17.18
CA MET A 112 -15.25 14.24 -16.42
C MET A 112 -14.76 13.03 -15.60
N LEU A 113 -13.61 12.45 -15.90
CA LEU A 113 -13.04 11.30 -15.17
C LEU A 113 -12.98 11.51 -13.64
N PRO A 114 -12.48 12.64 -13.11
CA PRO A 114 -12.46 12.86 -11.65
C PRO A 114 -13.87 12.91 -11.03
N LEU A 115 -14.86 13.36 -11.78
CA LEU A 115 -16.26 13.39 -11.31
C LEU A 115 -16.85 11.98 -11.30
N LEU A 116 -16.62 11.19 -12.35
CA LEU A 116 -17.07 9.80 -12.43
C LEU A 116 -16.45 8.94 -11.33
N THR A 117 -15.15 9.08 -11.08
CA THR A 117 -14.45 8.36 -10.01
C THR A 117 -14.96 8.74 -8.62
N LYS A 118 -15.52 9.94 -8.44
CA LYS A 118 -16.14 10.36 -7.18
C LYS A 118 -17.39 9.53 -6.86
N PHE A 119 -18.19 9.14 -7.87
CA PHE A 119 -19.34 8.26 -7.70
C PHE A 119 -18.96 6.78 -7.49
N MET A 120 -17.76 6.38 -7.96
CA MET A 120 -17.25 5.01 -7.81
C MET A 120 -16.37 4.83 -6.56
N ARG A 121 -16.17 5.87 -5.75
CA ARG A 121 -15.38 5.75 -4.52
C ARG A 121 -16.09 4.80 -3.55
N THR A 122 -15.50 3.63 -3.37
CA THR A 122 -15.69 2.80 -2.19
C THR A 122 -15.42 3.64 -0.94
N ALA A 123 -16.17 3.38 0.13
CA ALA A 123 -16.11 4.12 1.39
C ALA A 123 -14.66 4.48 1.76
N VAL A 124 -14.39 5.77 1.87
CA VAL A 124 -13.07 6.26 2.28
C VAL A 124 -12.84 5.79 3.69
N SER A 125 -11.83 4.98 3.90
CA SER A 125 -11.42 4.54 5.24
C SER A 125 -11.12 5.77 6.10
N GLN A 126 -11.71 5.82 7.30
CA GLN A 126 -11.56 6.97 8.18
C GLN A 126 -10.13 7.05 8.74
N PRO A 127 -9.58 8.26 8.94
CA PRO A 127 -8.26 8.42 9.55
C PRO A 127 -8.25 7.88 10.98
N ALA A 128 -7.07 7.46 11.44
CA ALA A 128 -6.87 7.03 12.82
C ALA A 128 -7.28 8.13 13.81
N GLN A 129 -7.92 7.75 14.90
CA GLN A 129 -8.38 8.64 15.96
C GLN A 129 -7.55 8.45 17.23
N VAL A 130 -7.26 9.55 17.92
CA VAL A 130 -6.52 9.56 19.18
C VAL A 130 -7.48 9.73 20.34
N HIS A 131 -7.42 8.81 21.28
CA HIS A 131 -8.17 8.87 22.53
C HIS A 131 -7.27 9.40 23.64
N LEU A 132 -7.39 10.68 23.95
CA LEU A 132 -6.49 11.39 24.87
C LEU A 132 -6.42 10.72 26.26
N ALA A 133 -7.53 10.25 26.78
CA ALA A 133 -7.58 9.56 28.09
C ALA A 133 -6.69 8.31 28.14
N HIS A 134 -6.39 7.69 27.00
CA HIS A 134 -5.60 6.47 26.88
C HIS A 134 -4.25 6.67 26.18
N CYS A 135 -3.96 7.90 25.75
CA CYS A 135 -2.69 8.27 25.14
C CYS A 135 -1.67 8.70 26.22
N ASN A 136 -0.57 7.98 26.34
CA ASN A 136 0.51 8.30 27.27
C ASN A 136 1.64 9.16 26.65
N GLY A 137 1.48 9.64 25.44
CA GLY A 137 2.45 10.53 24.79
C GLY A 137 3.79 9.88 24.43
N CYS A 138 3.88 8.55 24.31
CA CYS A 138 5.14 7.84 24.11
C CYS A 138 5.79 8.01 22.73
N GLY A 139 5.09 8.56 21.74
CA GLY A 139 5.61 8.85 20.41
C GLY A 139 5.77 7.66 19.46
N ARG A 140 5.52 6.41 19.89
CA ARG A 140 5.70 5.22 19.03
C ARG A 140 4.86 5.25 17.76
N CYS A 141 3.60 5.69 17.86
CA CYS A 141 2.71 5.83 16.70
C CYS A 141 3.22 6.85 15.68
N ALA A 142 3.87 7.93 16.14
CA ALA A 142 4.52 8.92 15.26
C ALA A 142 5.78 8.34 14.61
N ALA A 143 6.63 7.65 15.39
CA ALA A 143 7.86 7.02 14.89
C ALA A 143 7.60 5.89 13.86
N ASP A 144 6.46 5.20 13.97
CA ASP A 144 6.09 4.10 13.09
C ASP A 144 5.27 4.54 11.88
N CYS A 145 4.78 5.79 11.84
CA CYS A 145 3.95 6.27 10.73
C CYS A 145 4.76 6.47 9.45
N PRO A 146 4.57 5.65 8.39
CA PRO A 146 5.35 5.77 7.15
C PRO A 146 5.03 7.03 6.34
N PHE A 147 3.95 7.72 6.70
CA PHE A 147 3.41 8.87 5.97
C PHE A 147 3.53 10.17 6.76
N THR A 148 4.23 10.13 7.91
CA THR A 148 4.35 11.30 8.80
C THR A 148 3.01 11.96 9.16
N ALA A 149 1.92 11.19 9.08
CA ALA A 149 0.58 11.66 9.40
C ALA A 149 0.33 11.82 10.90
N VAL A 150 1.12 11.14 11.75
CA VAL A 150 1.02 11.23 13.20
C VAL A 150 2.16 12.11 13.72
N MET A 151 1.81 13.18 14.44
CA MET A 151 2.75 14.11 15.04
C MET A 151 2.54 14.14 16.56
N MET A 152 3.59 14.51 17.30
CA MET A 152 3.51 14.72 18.73
C MET A 152 3.33 16.22 19.02
N THR A 153 2.25 16.55 19.73
CA THR A 153 1.94 17.93 20.17
C THR A 153 1.95 18.03 21.68
N GLN A 154 2.12 19.22 22.18
CA GLN A 154 1.97 19.48 23.62
C GLN A 154 0.54 19.18 24.05
N ARG A 155 0.40 18.60 25.22
CA ARG A 155 -0.89 18.26 25.80
C ARG A 155 -1.46 19.47 26.53
N SER A 156 -2.75 19.72 26.36
CA SER A 156 -3.44 20.89 26.95
C SER A 156 -4.35 20.52 28.13
N ASP A 157 -4.51 19.20 28.42
CA ASP A 157 -5.32 18.70 29.53
C ASP A 157 -4.50 18.50 30.80
N ALA A 158 -5.17 18.26 31.93
CA ALA A 158 -4.55 18.05 33.26
C ALA A 158 -3.83 16.70 33.41
N SER A 159 -3.48 16.02 32.33
CA SER A 159 -2.78 14.73 32.34
C SER A 159 -1.32 14.91 32.78
N PRO A 160 -0.72 13.90 33.48
CA PRO A 160 0.70 13.92 33.83
C PRO A 160 1.64 13.79 32.63
N HIS A 161 1.10 13.45 31.45
CA HIS A 161 1.89 13.29 30.20
C HIS A 161 2.05 14.64 29.48
N LYS A 162 3.28 14.99 29.10
CA LYS A 162 3.60 16.27 28.43
C LYS A 162 3.15 16.36 26.97
N PHE A 163 3.08 15.21 26.29
CA PHE A 163 2.78 15.14 24.86
C PHE A 163 1.57 14.23 24.58
N GLN A 164 0.95 14.50 23.46
CA GLN A 164 -0.11 13.68 22.87
C GLN A 164 0.14 13.45 21.39
N ALA A 165 -0.38 12.35 20.84
CA ALA A 165 -0.41 12.16 19.41
C ALA A 165 -1.51 13.02 18.78
N TRP A 166 -1.24 13.57 17.61
CA TRP A 166 -2.20 14.23 16.75
C TRP A 166 -2.10 13.65 15.33
N VAL A 167 -3.22 13.38 14.70
CA VAL A 167 -3.26 12.79 13.36
C VAL A 167 -3.69 13.84 12.35
N ASN A 168 -2.87 14.05 11.31
CA ASN A 168 -3.26 14.86 10.16
C ASN A 168 -4.14 13.99 9.23
N PRO A 169 -5.44 14.29 9.09
CA PRO A 169 -6.35 13.47 8.30
C PRO A 169 -6.01 13.47 6.81
N ASN A 170 -5.39 14.52 6.30
CA ASN A 170 -5.01 14.64 4.89
C ASN A 170 -3.80 13.79 4.50
N LEU A 171 -2.96 13.40 5.48
CA LEU A 171 -1.80 12.54 5.27
C LEU A 171 -2.06 11.09 5.70
N CYS A 172 -3.13 10.86 6.48
CA CYS A 172 -3.45 9.54 7.00
C CYS A 172 -4.02 8.63 5.91
N THR A 173 -3.32 7.53 5.64
CA THR A 173 -3.75 6.50 4.67
C THR A 173 -4.62 5.41 5.29
N ALA A 174 -5.02 5.56 6.54
CA ALA A 174 -5.82 4.61 7.30
C ALA A 174 -5.26 3.17 7.33
N CYS A 175 -3.94 3.02 7.36
CA CYS A 175 -3.26 1.72 7.38
C CYS A 175 -3.32 0.99 8.73
N GLY A 176 -3.56 1.71 9.83
CA GLY A 176 -3.61 1.18 11.20
C GLY A 176 -2.26 0.82 11.82
N ILE A 177 -1.12 1.08 11.16
CA ILE A 177 0.22 0.77 11.70
C ILE A 177 0.45 1.42 13.06
N CYS A 178 -0.09 2.62 13.28
CA CYS A 178 -0.04 3.34 14.54
C CYS A 178 -0.76 2.60 15.68
N VAL A 179 -1.84 1.87 15.39
CA VAL A 179 -2.54 1.01 16.36
C VAL A 179 -1.64 -0.13 16.81
N GLY A 180 -0.98 -0.80 15.85
CA GLY A 180 -0.01 -1.86 16.15
C GLY A 180 1.22 -1.38 16.93
N ALA A 181 1.56 -0.09 16.85
CA ALA A 181 2.65 0.54 17.59
C ALA A 181 2.25 0.98 19.01
N CYS A 182 0.96 1.12 19.28
CA CYS A 182 0.48 1.68 20.53
C CYS A 182 0.58 0.65 21.69
N PRO A 183 1.24 0.97 22.79
CA PRO A 183 1.35 0.04 23.94
C PRO A 183 0.01 -0.20 24.63
N SER A 184 -0.97 0.70 24.48
CA SER A 184 -2.31 0.51 25.03
C SER A 184 -3.20 -0.39 24.17
N SER A 185 -2.80 -0.69 22.92
CA SER A 185 -3.50 -1.61 22.01
C SER A 185 -3.23 -3.07 22.39
N THR A 186 -3.79 -3.52 23.51
CA THR A 186 -3.58 -4.88 24.01
C THR A 186 -4.92 -5.55 24.30
N PRO A 187 -5.12 -6.83 23.90
CA PRO A 187 -6.37 -7.57 24.17
C PRO A 187 -6.49 -8.03 25.63
N PHE A 188 -5.44 -7.91 26.44
CA PHE A 188 -5.39 -8.45 27.81
C PHE A 188 -6.06 -7.59 28.87
N ARG A 189 -6.58 -6.41 28.53
CA ARG A 189 -7.35 -5.60 29.47
C ARG A 189 -8.65 -6.31 29.82
N ARG A 190 -8.99 -6.35 31.14
CA ARG A 190 -10.21 -7.00 31.62
C ARG A 190 -11.50 -6.19 31.45
N ILE A 191 -11.41 -5.04 30.80
CA ILE A 191 -12.52 -4.14 30.53
C ILE A 191 -13.22 -4.60 29.25
N GLU A 192 -14.55 -4.59 29.21
CA GLU A 192 -15.31 -5.00 28.03
C GLU A 192 -15.02 -4.11 26.82
N ASP A 193 -15.02 -2.80 26.99
CA ASP A 193 -14.69 -1.83 25.96
C ASP A 193 -13.24 -1.39 26.05
N ILE A 194 -12.37 -2.10 25.34
CA ILE A 194 -10.97 -1.70 25.23
C ILE A 194 -10.87 -0.48 24.32
N VAL A 195 -10.43 0.63 24.91
CA VAL A 195 -10.05 1.83 24.15
C VAL A 195 -8.54 1.95 24.15
N SER A 196 -7.94 2.01 22.96
CA SER A 196 -6.51 2.26 22.80
C SER A 196 -6.21 3.76 22.71
N GLY A 197 -4.94 4.15 22.90
CA GLY A 197 -4.54 5.57 22.82
C GLY A 197 -4.63 6.14 21.39
N ILE A 198 -4.59 5.28 20.38
CA ILE A 198 -4.86 5.58 18.96
C ILE A 198 -5.50 4.37 18.34
N ASP A 199 -6.59 4.54 17.59
CA ASP A 199 -7.35 3.45 17.02
C ASP A 199 -7.88 3.78 15.62
N MET A 200 -8.30 2.73 14.90
CA MET A 200 -9.00 2.86 13.62
C MET A 200 -10.51 2.78 13.87
N PRO A 201 -11.31 3.78 13.44
CA PRO A 201 -12.75 3.81 13.72
C PRO A 201 -13.52 2.64 13.13
N ASP A 202 -13.08 2.14 11.98
CA ASP A 202 -13.71 1.04 11.24
C ASP A 202 -13.19 -0.36 11.64
N LEU A 203 -12.11 -0.44 12.44
CA LEU A 203 -11.56 -1.67 12.99
C LEU A 203 -10.81 -1.38 14.30
N THR A 204 -11.56 -1.12 15.37
CA THR A 204 -10.96 -0.83 16.69
C THR A 204 -10.33 -2.07 17.33
N VAL A 205 -9.44 -1.85 18.30
CA VAL A 205 -8.82 -2.94 19.09
C VAL A 205 -9.89 -3.78 19.79
N ALA A 206 -10.98 -3.15 20.27
CA ALA A 206 -12.12 -3.86 20.85
C ALA A 206 -12.84 -4.73 19.82
N MET A 207 -13.13 -4.19 18.64
CA MET A 207 -13.74 -4.95 17.55
C MET A 207 -12.87 -6.13 17.14
N LEU A 208 -11.58 -5.92 16.96
CA LEU A 208 -10.62 -6.97 16.61
C LEU A 208 -10.58 -8.08 17.66
N ARG A 209 -10.58 -7.72 18.96
CA ARG A 209 -10.64 -8.69 20.07
C ARG A 209 -11.94 -9.50 20.05
N ASN A 210 -13.07 -8.82 19.88
CA ASN A 210 -14.38 -9.48 19.89
C ASN A 210 -14.54 -10.38 18.66
N GLN A 211 -14.10 -9.92 17.49
CA GLN A 211 -14.07 -10.74 16.27
C GLN A 211 -13.23 -12.00 16.49
N LEU A 212 -12.01 -11.87 17.03
CA LEU A 212 -11.14 -13.01 17.30
C LEU A 212 -11.79 -14.04 18.25
N LYS A 213 -12.46 -13.57 19.31
CA LYS A 213 -13.20 -14.46 20.24
C LYS A 213 -14.35 -15.17 19.54
N HIS A 214 -15.15 -14.42 18.78
CA HIS A 214 -16.31 -14.95 18.08
C HIS A 214 -15.90 -16.00 17.02
N GLU A 215 -14.93 -15.65 16.19
CA GLU A 215 -14.45 -16.55 15.13
C GLU A 215 -13.84 -17.83 15.70
N LEU A 216 -13.02 -17.74 16.77
CA LEU A 216 -12.46 -18.92 17.42
C LEU A 216 -13.54 -19.79 18.09
N ALA A 217 -14.52 -19.19 18.76
CA ALA A 217 -15.62 -19.93 19.40
C ALA A 217 -16.53 -20.63 18.38
N ALA A 218 -16.62 -20.13 17.17
CA ALA A 218 -17.41 -20.72 16.09
C ALA A 218 -16.72 -21.91 15.42
N LEU A 219 -15.40 -22.11 15.60
CA LEU A 219 -14.68 -23.23 15.02
C LEU A 219 -15.01 -24.53 15.75
N THR A 220 -15.28 -25.56 14.99
CA THR A 220 -15.60 -26.92 15.48
C THR A 220 -14.52 -27.94 15.17
N GLY A 221 -13.58 -27.57 14.30
CA GLY A 221 -12.49 -28.47 13.86
C GLY A 221 -11.38 -28.63 14.90
N LEU A 222 -10.62 -29.71 14.74
CA LEU A 222 -9.42 -29.95 15.54
C LEU A 222 -8.27 -29.03 15.08
N HIS A 223 -7.38 -28.68 16.02
CA HIS A 223 -6.18 -27.87 15.76
C HIS A 223 -6.51 -26.56 15.04
N GLN A 224 -7.37 -25.78 15.67
CA GLN A 224 -7.87 -24.49 15.17
C GLN A 224 -6.73 -23.52 14.89
N ILE A 225 -6.75 -22.86 13.72
CA ILE A 225 -5.75 -21.90 13.29
C ILE A 225 -6.40 -20.53 13.14
N VAL A 226 -5.70 -19.49 13.57
CA VAL A 226 -6.07 -18.10 13.29
C VAL A 226 -5.18 -17.55 12.21
N LEU A 227 -5.77 -17.08 11.11
CA LEU A 227 -5.12 -16.41 10.01
C LEU A 227 -5.44 -14.91 10.04
N PHE A 228 -4.50 -14.10 10.49
CA PHE A 228 -4.56 -12.65 10.32
C PHE A 228 -4.04 -12.28 8.94
N SER A 229 -4.84 -11.59 8.14
CA SER A 229 -4.50 -11.29 6.75
C SER A 229 -4.52 -9.79 6.43
N CYS A 230 -3.53 -9.29 5.71
CA CYS A 230 -3.57 -7.96 5.15
C CYS A 230 -4.59 -7.89 4.00
N ARG A 231 -5.55 -6.94 4.05
CA ARG A 231 -6.57 -6.73 3.00
C ARG A 231 -5.97 -6.38 1.63
N GLN A 232 -4.75 -5.83 1.62
CA GLN A 232 -4.04 -5.47 0.40
C GLN A 232 -3.26 -6.65 -0.22
N ALA A 233 -3.22 -7.80 0.46
CA ALA A 233 -2.69 -9.04 -0.06
C ALA A 233 -3.73 -9.79 -0.91
N ALA A 234 -3.66 -11.11 -0.98
CA ALA A 234 -4.72 -11.91 -1.57
C ALA A 234 -6.00 -11.86 -0.71
N ASN A 235 -7.15 -12.02 -1.34
CA ASN A 235 -8.36 -12.32 -0.60
C ASN A 235 -8.23 -13.71 0.04
N LEU A 236 -8.04 -13.76 1.35
CA LEU A 236 -7.83 -15.01 2.10
C LEU A 236 -9.11 -15.54 2.76
N SER A 237 -10.26 -14.94 2.50
CA SER A 237 -11.55 -15.43 3.01
C SER A 237 -11.87 -16.86 2.56
N CYS A 238 -11.33 -17.30 1.42
CA CYS A 238 -11.44 -18.67 0.93
C CYS A 238 -10.79 -19.72 1.85
N PHE A 239 -9.94 -19.31 2.80
CA PHE A 239 -9.34 -20.19 3.80
C PHE A 239 -10.19 -20.35 5.07
N ALA A 240 -11.27 -19.57 5.21
CA ALA A 240 -12.19 -19.75 6.31
C ALA A 240 -12.90 -21.10 6.18
N ASP A 241 -12.67 -21.97 7.15
CA ASP A 241 -13.27 -23.29 7.23
C ASP A 241 -13.60 -23.63 8.70
N HIS A 242 -14.08 -24.85 8.96
CA HIS A 242 -14.42 -25.31 10.29
C HIS A 242 -13.23 -25.36 11.29
N SER A 243 -12.01 -25.19 10.80
CA SER A 243 -10.77 -25.23 11.60
C SER A 243 -9.87 -23.99 11.45
N THR A 244 -10.24 -23.04 10.59
CA THR A 244 -9.45 -21.83 10.31
C THR A 244 -10.32 -20.59 10.39
N ALA A 245 -10.04 -19.70 11.35
CA ALA A 245 -10.60 -18.37 11.43
C ALA A 245 -9.76 -17.38 10.63
N VAL A 246 -10.38 -16.61 9.75
CA VAL A 246 -9.70 -15.59 8.93
C VAL A 246 -10.11 -14.20 9.40
N ILE A 247 -9.12 -13.41 9.85
CA ILE A 247 -9.34 -12.05 10.38
C ILE A 247 -8.63 -11.05 9.46
N PRO A 248 -9.38 -10.30 8.65
CA PRO A 248 -8.80 -9.30 7.76
C PRO A 248 -8.38 -8.03 8.52
N LEU A 249 -7.17 -7.55 8.24
CA LEU A 249 -6.59 -6.33 8.78
C LEU A 249 -6.34 -5.31 7.65
N HIS A 250 -6.36 -4.01 7.94
CA HIS A 250 -5.94 -3.00 6.96
C HIS A 250 -4.49 -3.24 6.49
N CYS A 251 -3.61 -3.50 7.46
CA CYS A 251 -2.22 -3.90 7.24
C CYS A 251 -1.83 -4.93 8.28
N ALA A 252 -0.97 -5.88 7.94
CA ALA A 252 -0.43 -6.84 8.90
C ALA A 252 0.25 -6.16 10.11
N ALA A 253 0.86 -4.99 9.91
CA ALA A 253 1.49 -4.21 10.99
C ALA A 253 0.50 -3.47 11.90
N MET A 254 -0.80 -3.47 11.58
CA MET A 254 -1.85 -3.02 12.48
C MET A 254 -2.01 -3.96 13.68
N LEU A 255 -1.67 -5.24 13.52
CA LEU A 255 -1.82 -6.23 14.60
C LEU A 255 -0.79 -5.98 15.69
N PRO A 256 -1.20 -5.63 16.93
CA PRO A 256 -0.30 -5.64 18.05
C PRO A 256 0.19 -7.08 18.33
N PRO A 257 1.50 -7.32 18.57
CA PRO A 257 2.03 -8.67 18.78
C PRO A 257 1.36 -9.44 19.94
N SER A 258 0.79 -8.72 20.90
CA SER A 258 0.03 -9.30 22.01
C SER A 258 -1.23 -10.07 21.58
N PHE A 259 -1.78 -9.80 20.40
CA PHE A 259 -2.91 -10.57 19.85
C PHE A 259 -2.53 -12.00 19.46
N ILE A 260 -1.28 -12.23 19.10
CA ILE A 260 -0.77 -13.58 18.82
C ILE A 260 -0.77 -14.41 20.10
N ASP A 261 -0.20 -13.87 21.19
CA ASP A 261 -0.24 -14.50 22.53
C ASP A 261 -1.70 -14.74 22.97
N TYR A 262 -2.58 -13.77 22.70
CA TYR A 262 -3.98 -13.86 23.08
C TYR A 262 -4.73 -14.95 22.30
N ALA A 263 -4.54 -15.07 20.98
CA ALA A 263 -5.15 -16.13 20.18
C ALA A 263 -4.72 -17.53 20.63
N LEU A 264 -3.43 -17.71 20.95
CA LEU A 264 -2.91 -18.97 21.48
C LEU A 264 -3.49 -19.31 22.85
N ARG A 265 -3.74 -18.31 23.70
CA ARG A 265 -4.39 -18.51 25.02
C ARG A 265 -5.89 -18.78 24.93
N LEU A 266 -6.53 -18.34 23.86
CA LEU A 266 -7.93 -18.69 23.57
C LEU A 266 -8.08 -20.12 23.00
N GLY A 267 -6.98 -20.87 22.83
CA GLY A 267 -6.99 -22.25 22.38
C GLY A 267 -6.58 -22.46 20.93
N ALA A 268 -6.23 -21.42 20.18
CA ALA A 268 -5.72 -21.62 18.83
C ALA A 268 -4.47 -22.51 18.84
N ALA A 269 -4.44 -23.55 18.01
CA ALA A 269 -3.28 -24.44 17.84
C ALA A 269 -2.10 -23.71 17.19
N GLY A 270 -2.38 -22.75 16.31
CA GLY A 270 -1.37 -21.95 15.66
C GLY A 270 -1.92 -20.64 15.13
N VAL A 271 -1.00 -19.70 14.85
CA VAL A 271 -1.32 -18.39 14.29
C VAL A 271 -0.51 -18.17 13.02
N ILE A 272 -1.18 -17.72 11.98
CA ILE A 272 -0.56 -17.27 10.74
C ILE A 272 -0.78 -15.76 10.60
N LEU A 273 0.28 -15.00 10.37
CA LEU A 273 0.22 -13.59 10.01
C LEU A 273 0.67 -13.44 8.56
N ALA A 274 -0.28 -13.17 7.66
CA ALA A 274 -0.04 -13.06 6.23
C ALA A 274 -0.06 -11.60 5.78
N GLY A 275 1.07 -11.13 5.26
CA GLY A 275 1.25 -9.79 4.70
C GLY A 275 1.17 -9.76 3.18
N CYS A 276 1.50 -8.60 2.61
CA CYS A 276 1.67 -8.41 1.17
C CYS A 276 2.88 -9.23 0.66
N LYS A 277 3.06 -9.27 -0.68
CA LYS A 277 4.30 -9.84 -1.24
C LYS A 277 5.50 -9.08 -0.70
N GLU A 278 6.61 -9.79 -0.46
CA GLU A 278 7.86 -9.19 0.00
C GLU A 278 8.30 -8.02 -0.87
N GLY A 279 8.67 -6.91 -0.25
CA GLY A 279 9.05 -5.67 -0.95
C GLY A 279 7.93 -4.97 -1.73
N ALA A 280 6.68 -5.41 -1.58
CA ALA A 280 5.50 -4.82 -2.22
C ALA A 280 4.44 -4.42 -1.22
N CYS A 281 4.86 -3.93 -0.04
CA CYS A 281 3.95 -3.45 0.98
C CYS A 281 3.20 -2.20 0.49
N GLU A 282 1.86 -2.24 0.51
CA GLU A 282 1.01 -1.11 0.13
C GLU A 282 1.27 0.13 0.99
N PHE A 283 1.63 -0.07 2.24
CA PHE A 283 1.89 0.98 3.21
C PHE A 283 3.38 1.14 3.54
N ARG A 284 4.24 1.00 2.55
CA ARG A 284 5.71 1.21 2.59
C ARG A 284 6.46 0.31 3.56
N LEU A 285 6.26 0.49 4.87
CA LEU A 285 7.08 -0.10 5.94
C LEU A 285 6.35 -1.17 6.75
N GLY A 286 5.10 -1.53 6.40
CA GLY A 286 4.30 -2.45 7.18
C GLY A 286 4.93 -3.85 7.32
N ASP A 287 5.53 -4.37 6.26
CA ASP A 287 6.25 -5.65 6.28
C ASP A 287 7.52 -5.58 7.14
N GLN A 288 8.27 -4.50 7.04
CA GLN A 288 9.47 -4.28 7.84
C GLN A 288 9.15 -4.16 9.33
N TRP A 289 8.11 -3.39 9.69
CA TRP A 289 7.71 -3.24 11.09
C TRP A 289 7.21 -4.54 11.71
N VAL A 290 6.46 -5.35 10.96
CA VAL A 290 6.05 -6.68 11.42
C VAL A 290 7.28 -7.54 11.71
N ARG A 291 8.23 -7.65 10.77
CA ARG A 291 9.44 -8.46 10.96
C ARG A 291 10.22 -8.02 12.20
N GLN A 292 10.42 -6.71 12.35
CA GLN A 292 11.17 -6.18 13.49
C GLN A 292 10.47 -6.43 14.82
N ARG A 293 9.13 -6.25 14.90
CA ARG A 293 8.36 -6.55 16.11
C ARG A 293 8.36 -8.03 16.46
N MET A 294 8.27 -8.91 15.48
CA MET A 294 8.34 -10.36 15.67
C MET A 294 9.76 -10.82 16.05
N ALA A 295 10.80 -10.16 15.56
CA ALA A 295 12.19 -10.43 15.90
C ALA A 295 12.64 -9.81 17.26
N GLY A 296 11.78 -8.97 17.90
CA GLY A 296 12.15 -8.29 19.15
C GLY A 296 13.04 -7.06 18.95
N LEU A 297 13.11 -6.53 17.71
CA LEU A 297 13.94 -5.36 17.35
C LEU A 297 13.16 -4.04 17.39
N ARG A 298 11.85 -4.10 17.53
CA ARG A 298 10.95 -2.94 17.58
C ARG A 298 9.81 -3.15 18.54
N GLU A 299 9.54 -2.12 19.34
CA GLU A 299 8.41 -2.10 20.26
C GLU A 299 7.07 -1.73 19.57
N PRO A 300 5.94 -2.31 20.00
CA PRO A 300 5.83 -3.41 20.96
C PRO A 300 6.30 -4.72 20.33
N GLN A 301 7.12 -5.46 21.05
CA GLN A 301 7.68 -6.72 20.56
C GLN A 301 6.83 -7.95 20.92
N LEU A 302 7.01 -9.02 20.18
CA LEU A 302 6.42 -10.31 20.53
C LEU A 302 7.06 -10.85 21.81
N ARG A 303 6.24 -11.23 22.78
CA ARG A 303 6.73 -11.73 24.09
C ARG A 303 7.53 -13.01 23.91
N ALA A 304 8.61 -13.16 24.68
CA ALA A 304 9.50 -14.33 24.62
C ALA A 304 8.79 -15.66 24.91
N ARG A 305 7.72 -15.63 25.74
CA ARG A 305 6.93 -16.83 26.10
C ARG A 305 6.06 -17.38 24.95
N VAL A 306 5.89 -16.64 23.85
CA VAL A 306 5.11 -17.11 22.70
C VAL A 306 5.90 -18.17 21.96
N PRO A 307 5.41 -19.41 21.85
CA PRO A 307 6.10 -20.49 21.16
C PRO A 307 6.20 -20.17 19.66
N ARG A 308 7.43 -20.03 19.19
CA ARG A 308 7.71 -19.62 17.81
C ARG A 308 7.27 -20.67 16.78
N GLU A 309 7.28 -21.94 17.15
CA GLU A 309 6.82 -23.07 16.34
C GLU A 309 5.33 -22.99 16.02
N ARG A 310 4.52 -22.32 16.86
CA ARG A 310 3.09 -22.11 16.66
C ARG A 310 2.75 -20.82 15.90
N LEU A 311 3.76 -20.08 15.44
CA LEU A 311 3.62 -18.85 14.67
C LEU A 311 4.24 -19.00 13.28
N ARG A 312 3.51 -18.58 12.26
CA ARG A 312 4.05 -18.39 10.90
C ARG A 312 3.80 -16.94 10.46
N VAL A 313 4.86 -16.25 10.09
CA VAL A 313 4.80 -14.91 9.48
C VAL A 313 5.18 -15.05 8.03
N LEU A 314 4.25 -14.76 7.14
CA LEU A 314 4.35 -15.07 5.72
C LEU A 314 4.12 -13.83 4.87
N TRP A 315 4.78 -13.81 3.71
CA TRP A 315 4.66 -12.75 2.71
C TRP A 315 4.23 -13.33 1.36
N PRO A 316 3.10 -14.04 1.31
CA PRO A 316 2.68 -14.84 0.16
C PRO A 316 2.25 -13.98 -1.02
N GLY A 317 1.92 -12.72 -0.81
CA GLY A 317 1.27 -11.91 -1.82
C GLY A 317 -0.07 -12.52 -2.22
N ARG A 318 -0.13 -13.10 -3.43
CA ARG A 318 -1.32 -13.81 -3.96
C ARG A 318 -1.14 -15.33 -4.03
N ASP A 319 -0.04 -15.83 -3.50
CA ASP A 319 0.24 -17.28 -3.52
C ASP A 319 -0.47 -17.99 -2.36
N HIS A 320 -1.56 -18.65 -2.69
CA HIS A 320 -2.38 -19.39 -1.73
C HIS A 320 -1.72 -20.69 -1.25
N LEU A 321 -0.84 -21.31 -2.05
CA LEU A 321 -0.18 -22.57 -1.70
C LEU A 321 0.74 -22.42 -0.48
N VAL A 322 1.42 -21.29 -0.37
CA VAL A 322 2.27 -20.98 0.80
C VAL A 322 1.47 -20.99 2.09
N ILE A 323 0.25 -20.46 2.07
CA ILE A 323 -0.62 -20.39 3.25
C ILE A 323 -1.17 -21.78 3.59
N GLN A 324 -1.62 -22.54 2.58
CA GLN A 324 -2.10 -23.92 2.76
C GLN A 324 -1.03 -24.80 3.40
N LYS A 325 0.19 -24.75 2.88
CA LYS A 325 1.33 -25.48 3.42
C LYS A 325 1.61 -25.10 4.87
N ALA A 326 1.64 -23.81 5.19
CA ALA A 326 1.89 -23.34 6.55
C ALA A 326 0.79 -23.77 7.53
N ALA A 327 -0.47 -23.75 7.11
CA ALA A 327 -1.59 -24.23 7.92
C ALA A 327 -1.49 -25.76 8.16
N ALA A 328 -1.17 -26.53 7.13
CA ALA A 328 -0.98 -27.99 7.24
C ALA A 328 0.21 -28.33 8.18
N ASP A 329 1.31 -27.57 8.09
CA ASP A 329 2.48 -27.75 8.97
C ASP A 329 2.16 -27.46 10.42
N LEU A 330 1.41 -26.38 10.72
CA LEU A 330 0.99 -26.05 12.07
C LEU A 330 0.07 -27.12 12.67
N ARG A 331 -0.87 -27.67 11.88
CA ARG A 331 -1.75 -28.77 12.32
C ARG A 331 -0.96 -30.04 12.62
N ARG A 332 0.02 -30.40 11.75
CA ARG A 332 0.90 -31.55 11.99
C ARG A 332 1.71 -31.40 13.26
N SER A 333 2.29 -30.23 13.50
CA SER A 333 3.05 -29.96 14.73
C SER A 333 2.19 -30.08 15.99
N ALA A 334 0.94 -29.60 15.93
CA ALA A 334 0.00 -29.70 17.03
C ALA A 334 -0.40 -31.17 17.34
N ASN A 335 -0.60 -32.01 16.31
CA ASN A 335 -0.84 -33.46 16.46
C ASN A 335 0.32 -34.18 17.16
N LEU A 336 1.56 -33.88 16.75
CA LEU A 336 2.74 -34.48 17.34
C LEU A 336 2.90 -34.12 18.83
N THR A 337 2.61 -32.88 19.18
CA THR A 337 2.65 -32.42 20.58
C THR A 337 1.57 -33.10 21.41
N ALA A 338 0.37 -33.30 20.90
CA ALA A 338 -0.72 -33.98 21.56
C ALA A 338 -0.41 -35.48 21.84
N LEU A 339 0.34 -36.13 20.97
CA LEU A 339 0.78 -37.53 21.11
C LEU A 339 1.92 -37.70 22.13
N GLN A 340 2.66 -36.64 22.44
CA GLN A 340 3.81 -36.65 23.35
C GLN A 340 3.44 -36.27 24.80
N THR A 341 2.23 -35.76 25.06
CA THR A 341 1.73 -35.55 26.41
C THR A 341 1.15 -36.86 26.91
N PRO A 342 1.79 -37.57 27.88
CA PRO A 342 1.19 -38.73 28.52
C PRO A 342 -0.13 -38.30 29.17
N HIS A 343 -1.17 -39.10 29.06
CA HIS A 343 -2.35 -38.99 29.85
C HIS A 343 -1.96 -39.39 31.29
N ASP A 344 -1.67 -38.39 32.14
CA ASP A 344 -1.66 -38.57 33.61
C ASP A 344 -3.07 -38.45 34.15
#